data_813d6709b4bf0c36d91069914f02b956
#
_entry.id   813d6709b4bf0c36d91069914f02b956
#
_cell.length_a   1.000
_cell.length_b   1.000
_cell.length_c   1.000
_cell.angle_alpha   90.00
_cell.angle_beta   90.00
_cell.angle_gamma   90.00
#
_symmetry.space_group_name_H-M   'P 1'
#
loop_
_entity.id
_entity.type
_entity.pdbx_description
1 polymer ?
#
loop_
_entity_poly.entity_id
_entity_poly.type
_entity_poly.pdbx_seq_one_letter_code
_entity_poly.pdbx_strand_id
1 'polypeptide(L)'
;MNDPIFVKNKIKPFNKIISVTGDKSLSIRWALLASQAKGKSRAYNILRSSDVINTLNCLKRLGIKVKLKKKYCEIEGFGLNKFNNKKQITLNAGNSGTLGRLILGLLVCHDKKIRVVGDKSLSKRDFSRVIIPLKKFGAKFKYKKNYKLPIEIIGTRNH
;
A
#
# COMPACT_ATOMS: atom_id res chain seq x y z
N MET A 1 0.08 -29.37 -15.34
CA MET A 1 1.36 -30.00 -14.99
C MET A 1 2.44 -28.97 -15.21
N ASN A 2 3.26 -28.68 -14.22
CA ASN A 2 4.39 -27.78 -14.40
C ASN A 2 5.54 -28.60 -14.95
N ASP A 3 5.96 -28.34 -16.18
CA ASP A 3 7.13 -28.99 -16.76
C ASP A 3 8.37 -28.64 -15.95
N PRO A 4 9.22 -29.61 -15.59
CA PRO A 4 10.42 -29.37 -14.83
C PRO A 4 11.43 -28.53 -15.64
N ILE A 5 12.00 -27.50 -15.00
CA ILE A 5 13.06 -26.69 -15.59
C ILE A 5 14.40 -27.38 -15.30
N PHE A 6 15.13 -27.78 -16.36
CA PHE A 6 16.43 -28.39 -16.25
C PHE A 6 17.54 -27.35 -16.55
N VAL A 7 18.42 -27.08 -15.58
CA VAL A 7 19.64 -26.30 -15.79
C VAL A 7 20.78 -27.26 -16.04
N LYS A 8 21.16 -27.46 -17.32
CA LYS A 8 22.17 -28.47 -17.72
C LYS A 8 23.61 -27.98 -17.67
N ASN A 9 23.85 -26.68 -17.73
CA ASN A 9 25.19 -26.11 -17.85
C ASN A 9 25.53 -25.14 -16.74
N LYS A 10 26.79 -25.09 -16.31
CA LYS A 10 27.30 -24.04 -15.43
C LYS A 10 27.38 -22.72 -16.18
N ILE A 11 26.99 -21.64 -15.55
CA ILE A 11 27.14 -20.29 -16.09
C ILE A 11 28.62 -19.93 -16.09
N LYS A 12 29.15 -19.47 -17.23
CA LYS A 12 30.50 -18.91 -17.32
C LYS A 12 30.54 -17.54 -16.63
N PRO A 13 31.67 -17.12 -16.06
CA PRO A 13 31.81 -15.77 -15.51
C PRO A 13 31.40 -14.73 -16.54
N PHE A 14 30.61 -13.76 -16.09
CA PHE A 14 30.14 -12.67 -16.97
C PHE A 14 30.18 -11.34 -16.19
N ASN A 15 30.40 -10.25 -16.92
CA ASN A 15 30.27 -8.89 -16.43
C ASN A 15 29.27 -8.17 -17.33
N LYS A 16 28.01 -8.09 -16.89
CA LYS A 16 26.91 -7.46 -17.64
C LYS A 16 26.05 -6.63 -16.71
N ILE A 17 25.67 -5.46 -17.19
CA ILE A 17 24.64 -4.63 -16.54
C ILE A 17 23.29 -5.08 -17.10
N ILE A 18 22.42 -5.52 -16.21
CA ILE A 18 21.04 -5.90 -16.57
C ILE A 18 20.07 -4.88 -15.96
N SER A 19 19.00 -4.56 -16.70
CA SER A 19 17.89 -3.78 -16.18
C SER A 19 16.70 -4.72 -15.98
N VAL A 20 16.09 -4.64 -14.80
CA VAL A 20 14.90 -5.42 -14.46
C VAL A 20 13.69 -4.50 -14.28
N THR A 21 12.49 -5.02 -14.45
CA THR A 21 11.26 -4.29 -14.14
C THR A 21 11.16 -4.01 -12.64
N GLY A 22 10.50 -2.91 -12.28
CA GLY A 22 10.25 -2.59 -10.87
C GLY A 22 9.43 -3.70 -10.17
N ASP A 23 9.74 -3.94 -8.90
CA ASP A 23 8.98 -4.87 -8.06
C ASP A 23 7.68 -4.26 -7.54
N LYS A 24 6.60 -5.03 -7.53
CA LYS A 24 5.27 -4.60 -7.08
C LYS A 24 5.26 -4.22 -5.60
N SER A 25 5.78 -5.10 -4.77
CA SER A 25 5.73 -4.93 -3.32
C SER A 25 6.64 -3.81 -2.84
N LEU A 26 7.81 -3.66 -3.44
CA LEU A 26 8.71 -2.53 -3.18
C LEU A 26 8.10 -1.22 -3.64
N SER A 27 7.46 -1.18 -4.81
CA SER A 27 6.76 0.02 -5.32
C SER A 27 5.63 0.48 -4.40
N ILE A 28 4.82 -0.45 -3.87
CA ILE A 28 3.76 -0.16 -2.91
C ILE A 28 4.35 0.38 -1.61
N ARG A 29 5.33 -0.32 -1.02
CA ARG A 29 5.97 0.08 0.24
C ARG A 29 6.65 1.44 0.13
N TRP A 30 7.40 1.66 -0.97
CA TRP A 30 8.00 2.96 -1.24
C TRP A 30 6.94 4.07 -1.25
N ALA A 31 5.84 3.89 -1.98
CA ALA A 31 4.79 4.90 -2.07
C ALA A 31 4.18 5.22 -0.70
N LEU A 32 3.91 4.19 0.11
CA LEU A 32 3.37 4.36 1.47
C LEU A 32 4.36 5.08 2.37
N LEU A 33 5.65 4.71 2.37
CA LEU A 33 6.69 5.36 3.18
C LEU A 33 6.96 6.80 2.71
N ALA A 34 7.03 7.02 1.40
CA ALA A 34 7.20 8.37 0.82
C ALA A 34 6.07 9.32 1.24
N SER A 35 4.86 8.80 1.44
CA SER A 35 3.73 9.61 1.94
C SER A 35 3.91 10.08 3.38
N GLN A 36 4.75 9.40 4.17
CA GLN A 36 5.06 9.72 5.57
C GLN A 36 6.32 10.57 5.72
N ALA A 37 7.10 10.74 4.66
CA ALA A 37 8.26 11.61 4.66
C ALA A 37 7.82 13.09 4.62
N LYS A 38 8.65 14.01 5.12
CA LYS A 38 8.46 15.45 4.92
C LYS A 38 9.12 15.87 3.62
N GLY A 39 8.36 16.47 2.71
CA GLY A 39 8.86 16.96 1.42
C GLY A 39 8.71 15.95 0.28
N LYS A 40 9.53 16.09 -0.75
CA LYS A 40 9.41 15.33 -2.01
C LYS A 40 10.31 14.11 -2.02
N SER A 41 9.71 12.95 -2.27
CA SER A 41 10.41 11.70 -2.55
C SER A 41 10.21 11.31 -4.00
N ARG A 42 11.25 10.83 -4.67
CA ARG A 42 11.17 10.41 -6.07
C ARG A 42 11.72 9.01 -6.26
N ALA A 43 10.99 8.18 -7.01
CA ALA A 43 11.43 6.85 -7.42
C ALA A 43 11.40 6.71 -8.94
N TYR A 44 12.42 6.04 -9.46
CA TYR A 44 12.52 5.63 -10.85
C TYR A 44 12.16 4.16 -10.98
N ASN A 45 11.77 3.74 -12.18
CA ASN A 45 11.43 2.34 -12.47
C ASN A 45 10.37 1.72 -11.55
N ILE A 46 9.41 2.53 -11.06
CA ILE A 46 8.28 2.02 -10.28
C ILE A 46 7.39 1.14 -11.17
N LEU A 47 6.96 -0.02 -10.65
CA LEU A 47 6.07 -0.90 -11.39
C LEU A 47 4.68 -0.24 -11.56
N ARG A 48 4.14 -0.28 -12.80
CA ARG A 48 2.84 0.34 -13.13
C ARG A 48 1.69 -0.69 -13.14
N SER A 49 1.72 -1.66 -12.23
CA SER A 49 0.62 -2.60 -12.07
C SER A 49 -0.61 -1.92 -11.44
N SER A 50 -1.78 -2.55 -11.62
CA SER A 50 -3.03 -2.09 -11.01
C SER A 50 -2.92 -1.90 -9.49
N ASP A 51 -2.19 -2.78 -8.80
CA ASP A 51 -1.98 -2.69 -7.35
C ASP A 51 -1.22 -1.41 -6.95
N VAL A 52 -0.18 -1.06 -7.71
CA VAL A 52 0.60 0.18 -7.46
C VAL A 52 -0.23 1.42 -7.80
N ILE A 53 -0.96 1.39 -8.91
CA ILE A 53 -1.86 2.51 -9.29
C ILE A 53 -2.95 2.71 -8.22
N ASN A 54 -3.55 1.64 -7.72
CA ASN A 54 -4.52 1.72 -6.61
C ASN A 54 -3.90 2.32 -5.35
N THR A 55 -2.63 1.99 -5.05
CA THR A 55 -1.89 2.61 -3.93
C THR A 55 -1.76 4.11 -4.12
N LEU A 56 -1.29 4.55 -5.28
CA LEU A 56 -1.14 5.99 -5.58
C LEU A 56 -2.50 6.72 -5.52
N ASN A 57 -3.58 6.10 -5.98
CA ASN A 57 -4.92 6.66 -5.92
C ASN A 57 -5.44 6.75 -4.47
N CYS A 58 -5.18 5.76 -3.62
CA CYS A 58 -5.49 5.83 -2.20
C CYS A 58 -4.76 6.99 -1.51
N LEU A 59 -3.46 7.17 -1.80
CA LEU A 59 -2.67 8.28 -1.26
C LEU A 59 -3.20 9.64 -1.71
N LYS A 60 -3.59 9.79 -2.99
CA LYS A 60 -4.24 11.02 -3.48
C LYS A 60 -5.52 11.32 -2.71
N ARG A 61 -6.36 10.32 -2.44
CA ARG A 61 -7.59 10.49 -1.64
C ARG A 61 -7.31 10.88 -0.19
N LEU A 62 -6.16 10.49 0.35
CA LEU A 62 -5.67 10.93 1.66
C LEU A 62 -5.07 12.35 1.63
N GLY A 63 -5.09 13.02 0.48
CA GLY A 63 -4.59 14.39 0.31
C GLY A 63 -3.09 14.48 0.00
N ILE A 64 -2.43 13.36 -0.25
CA ILE A 64 -1.03 13.33 -0.65
C ILE A 64 -0.90 13.73 -2.12
N LYS A 65 0.05 14.63 -2.42
CA LYS A 65 0.35 15.01 -3.79
C LYS A 65 1.20 13.95 -4.46
N VAL A 66 0.66 13.34 -5.52
CA VAL A 66 1.32 12.27 -6.29
C VAL A 66 1.40 12.66 -7.75
N LYS A 67 2.61 12.68 -8.31
CA LYS A 67 2.89 12.92 -9.73
C LYS A 67 3.51 11.66 -10.34
N LEU A 68 2.77 10.96 -11.19
CA LEU A 68 3.27 9.81 -11.95
C LEU A 68 3.64 10.26 -13.36
N LYS A 69 4.93 10.30 -13.68
CA LYS A 69 5.51 10.66 -14.97
C LYS A 69 6.06 9.41 -15.69
N LYS A 70 6.35 9.50 -17.00
CA LYS A 70 6.87 8.36 -17.78
C LYS A 70 8.11 7.71 -17.12
N LYS A 71 9.06 8.52 -16.66
CA LYS A 71 10.36 8.06 -16.12
C LYS A 71 10.40 7.88 -14.58
N TYR A 72 9.50 8.55 -13.84
CA TYR A 72 9.53 8.55 -12.37
C TYR A 72 8.14 8.76 -11.76
N CYS A 73 8.04 8.41 -10.49
CA CYS A 73 6.93 8.81 -9.62
C CYS A 73 7.47 9.74 -8.53
N GLU A 74 6.76 10.85 -8.27
CA GLU A 74 7.08 11.81 -7.21
C GLU A 74 5.91 11.87 -6.22
N ILE A 75 6.22 11.79 -4.95
CA ILE A 75 5.27 11.91 -3.84
C ILE A 75 5.76 13.01 -2.92
N GLU A 76 4.89 13.98 -2.62
CA GLU A 76 5.13 15.02 -1.63
C GLU A 76 4.33 14.69 -0.37
N GLY A 77 5.04 14.18 0.65
CA GLY A 77 4.49 13.86 1.95
C GLY A 77 4.55 15.04 2.91
N PHE A 78 3.69 15.02 3.91
CA PHE A 78 3.58 16.10 4.91
C PHE A 78 4.23 15.76 6.25
N GLY A 79 4.90 14.63 6.34
CA GLY A 79 5.47 14.09 7.58
C GLY A 79 4.61 12.97 8.17
N LEU A 80 5.13 12.38 9.24
CA LEU A 80 4.55 11.21 9.87
C LEU A 80 3.10 11.48 10.32
N ASN A 81 2.20 10.56 9.98
CA ASN A 81 0.77 10.59 10.33
C ASN A 81 -0.01 11.84 9.86
N LYS A 82 0.54 12.61 8.92
CA LYS A 82 -0.10 13.82 8.40
C LYS A 82 -0.78 13.56 7.07
N PHE A 83 -2.07 13.27 7.12
CA PHE A 83 -2.94 13.21 5.95
C PHE A 83 -3.86 14.44 5.91
N ASN A 84 -4.12 14.97 4.72
CA ASN A 84 -4.91 16.20 4.55
C ASN A 84 -6.30 15.92 3.95
N ASN A 85 -7.00 14.91 4.43
CA ASN A 85 -8.38 14.66 4.06
C ASN A 85 -9.34 15.29 5.09
N LYS A 86 -10.24 16.14 4.60
CA LYS A 86 -11.20 16.87 5.47
C LYS A 86 -12.47 16.08 5.78
N LYS A 87 -12.81 15.06 4.99
CA LYS A 87 -14.07 14.29 5.07
C LYS A 87 -13.79 12.80 5.24
N GLN A 88 -14.81 12.05 5.68
CA GLN A 88 -14.81 10.59 5.59
C GLN A 88 -14.60 10.17 4.13
N ILE A 89 -13.67 9.24 3.89
CA ILE A 89 -13.31 8.77 2.56
C ILE A 89 -13.34 7.25 2.48
N THR A 90 -13.51 6.75 1.26
CA THR A 90 -13.36 5.33 0.94
C THR A 90 -12.09 5.13 0.12
N LEU A 91 -11.23 4.21 0.55
CA LEU A 91 -10.02 3.79 -0.13
C LEU A 91 -10.27 2.44 -0.79
N ASN A 92 -10.06 2.35 -2.10
CA ASN A 92 -10.21 1.11 -2.85
C ASN A 92 -8.86 0.47 -3.09
N ALA A 93 -8.60 -0.66 -2.44
CA ALA A 93 -7.36 -1.42 -2.59
C ALA A 93 -7.35 -2.34 -3.83
N GLY A 94 -8.47 -2.42 -4.59
CA GLY A 94 -8.59 -3.35 -5.71
C GLY A 94 -8.40 -4.79 -5.25
N ASN A 95 -7.45 -5.50 -5.86
CA ASN A 95 -7.04 -6.86 -5.46
C ASN A 95 -5.79 -6.87 -4.56
N SER A 96 -5.23 -5.70 -4.24
CA SER A 96 -3.95 -5.61 -3.54
C SER A 96 -4.05 -5.94 -2.05
N GLY A 97 -3.70 -7.18 -1.69
CA GLY A 97 -3.59 -7.58 -0.28
C GLY A 97 -2.48 -6.83 0.47
N THR A 98 -1.40 -6.47 -0.22
CA THR A 98 -0.30 -5.67 0.34
C THR A 98 -0.80 -4.27 0.71
N LEU A 99 -1.43 -3.57 -0.24
CA LEU A 99 -2.01 -2.25 0.03
C LEU A 99 -3.05 -2.31 1.14
N GLY A 100 -4.06 -3.21 1.00
CA GLY A 100 -5.16 -3.31 1.94
C GLY A 100 -4.73 -3.52 3.39
N ARG A 101 -3.63 -4.24 3.61
CA ARG A 101 -3.08 -4.48 4.96
C ARG A 101 -2.19 -3.34 5.44
N LEU A 102 -1.24 -2.89 4.63
CA LEU A 102 -0.27 -1.87 5.04
C LEU A 102 -0.92 -0.50 5.25
N ILE A 103 -1.95 -0.15 4.46
CA ILE A 103 -2.63 1.13 4.61
C ILE A 103 -3.33 1.25 5.98
N LEU A 104 -3.85 0.15 6.54
CA LEU A 104 -4.46 0.15 7.87
C LEU A 104 -3.44 0.53 8.95
N GLY A 105 -2.19 0.07 8.82
CA GLY A 105 -1.11 0.47 9.73
C GLY A 105 -0.82 1.97 9.68
N LEU A 106 -0.81 2.57 8.48
CA LEU A 106 -0.62 4.01 8.33
C LEU A 106 -1.77 4.83 8.89
N LEU A 107 -2.98 4.26 8.94
CA LEU A 107 -4.18 4.96 9.41
C LEU A 107 -4.40 4.83 10.91
N VAL A 108 -3.54 4.09 11.64
CA VAL A 108 -3.72 3.85 13.09
C VAL A 108 -3.70 5.14 13.91
N CYS A 109 -2.95 6.15 13.47
CA CYS A 109 -2.87 7.47 14.12
C CYS A 109 -3.80 8.52 13.48
N HIS A 110 -4.69 8.11 12.56
CA HIS A 110 -5.57 9.04 11.85
C HIS A 110 -6.95 9.05 12.49
N ASP A 111 -7.35 10.21 13.05
CA ASP A 111 -8.57 10.37 13.86
C ASP A 111 -9.88 10.36 13.07
N LYS A 112 -9.81 10.40 11.74
CA LYS A 112 -11.03 10.41 10.91
C LYS A 112 -11.37 9.01 10.44
N LYS A 113 -12.67 8.79 10.29
CA LYS A 113 -13.21 7.53 9.79
C LYS A 113 -12.81 7.32 8.33
N ILE A 114 -12.10 6.23 8.08
CA ILE A 114 -11.70 5.78 6.74
C ILE A 114 -12.31 4.41 6.48
N ARG A 115 -12.91 4.25 5.30
CA ARG A 115 -13.44 2.97 4.85
C ARG A 115 -12.49 2.38 3.79
N VAL A 116 -12.04 1.15 4.01
CA VAL A 116 -11.23 0.40 3.04
C VAL A 116 -12.10 -0.66 2.39
N VAL A 117 -12.07 -0.70 1.06
CA VAL A 117 -12.77 -1.68 0.22
C VAL A 117 -11.80 -2.35 -0.74
N GLY A 118 -12.21 -3.45 -1.33
CA GLY A 118 -11.46 -4.16 -2.35
C GLY A 118 -12.41 -4.87 -3.31
N ASP A 119 -11.84 -5.56 -4.29
CA ASP A 119 -12.60 -6.38 -5.21
C ASP A 119 -13.20 -7.64 -4.52
N LYS A 120 -13.91 -8.45 -5.30
CA LYS A 120 -14.55 -9.68 -4.83
C LYS A 120 -13.55 -10.68 -4.22
N SER A 121 -12.34 -10.77 -4.75
CA SER A 121 -11.28 -11.66 -4.28
C SER A 121 -10.68 -11.15 -2.96
N LEU A 122 -10.25 -9.88 -2.93
CA LEU A 122 -9.68 -9.28 -1.73
C LEU A 122 -10.68 -9.25 -0.57
N SER A 123 -11.97 -9.05 -0.87
CA SER A 123 -13.04 -9.00 0.13
C SER A 123 -13.29 -10.33 0.84
N LYS A 124 -12.81 -11.45 0.30
CA LYS A 124 -12.88 -12.77 0.93
C LYS A 124 -11.71 -13.05 1.88
N ARG A 125 -10.61 -12.28 1.77
CA ARG A 125 -9.38 -12.50 2.56
C ARG A 125 -9.56 -12.05 4.01
N ASP A 126 -8.87 -12.72 4.91
CA ASP A 126 -8.81 -12.41 6.33
C ASP A 126 -7.80 -11.27 6.61
N PHE A 127 -8.20 -10.31 7.43
CA PHE A 127 -7.41 -9.17 7.89
C PHE A 127 -7.11 -9.22 9.39
N SER A 128 -7.45 -10.30 10.10
CA SER A 128 -7.26 -10.45 11.54
C SER A 128 -5.82 -10.20 11.98
N ARG A 129 -4.85 -10.70 11.20
CA ARG A 129 -3.40 -10.53 11.45
C ARG A 129 -2.95 -9.06 11.53
N VAL A 130 -3.73 -8.14 10.99
CA VAL A 130 -3.46 -6.69 11.04
C VAL A 130 -4.39 -6.00 12.02
N ILE A 131 -5.68 -6.31 11.99
CA ILE A 131 -6.69 -5.65 12.83
C ILE A 131 -6.45 -5.93 14.32
N ILE A 132 -6.15 -7.19 14.68
CA ILE A 132 -5.97 -7.57 16.09
C ILE A 132 -4.82 -6.80 16.75
N PRO A 133 -3.59 -6.77 16.20
CA PRO A 133 -2.52 -5.96 16.78
C PRO A 133 -2.82 -4.46 16.75
N LEU A 134 -3.40 -3.91 15.67
CA LEU A 134 -3.68 -2.48 15.58
C LEU A 134 -4.76 -2.02 16.58
N LYS A 135 -5.68 -2.88 17.01
CA LYS A 135 -6.60 -2.60 18.13
C LYS A 135 -5.86 -2.37 19.44
N LYS A 136 -4.73 -3.06 19.66
CA LYS A 136 -3.89 -2.88 20.86
C LYS A 136 -3.24 -1.50 20.89
N PHE A 137 -3.04 -0.87 19.72
CA PHE A 137 -2.60 0.52 19.60
C PHE A 137 -3.75 1.54 19.70
N GLY A 138 -4.96 1.11 20.11
CA GLY A 138 -6.10 1.99 20.36
C GLY A 138 -6.98 2.31 19.14
N ALA A 139 -6.65 1.83 17.95
CA ALA A 139 -7.49 2.04 16.77
C ALA A 139 -8.81 1.26 16.87
N LYS A 140 -9.92 1.92 16.49
CA LYS A 140 -11.26 1.32 16.47
C LYS A 140 -11.58 0.83 15.07
N PHE A 141 -12.11 -0.40 14.99
CA PHE A 141 -12.44 -1.04 13.72
C PHE A 141 -13.90 -1.50 13.68
N LYS A 142 -14.56 -1.26 12.54
CA LYS A 142 -15.80 -1.92 12.15
C LYS A 142 -15.54 -2.69 10.86
N TYR A 143 -15.90 -3.96 10.81
CA TYR A 143 -15.62 -4.85 9.68
C TYR A 143 -16.74 -5.86 9.50
N LYS A 144 -16.80 -6.46 8.31
CA LYS A 144 -17.69 -7.57 8.03
C LYS A 144 -17.26 -8.82 8.83
N LYS A 145 -18.21 -9.76 9.08
CA LYS A 145 -17.93 -11.03 9.78
C LYS A 145 -16.57 -11.63 9.37
N ASN A 146 -15.81 -12.14 10.35
CA ASN A 146 -14.49 -12.75 10.17
C ASN A 146 -13.43 -11.79 9.62
N TYR A 147 -13.37 -10.55 10.11
CA TYR A 147 -12.33 -9.57 9.77
C TYR A 147 -12.19 -9.29 8.26
N LYS A 148 -13.30 -9.36 7.50
CA LYS A 148 -13.30 -9.18 6.04
C LYS A 148 -13.68 -7.75 5.65
N LEU A 149 -13.31 -7.37 4.42
CA LEU A 149 -13.74 -6.10 3.82
C LEU A 149 -15.28 -6.08 3.61
N PRO A 150 -15.89 -4.87 3.66
CA PRO A 150 -15.26 -3.57 3.94
C PRO A 150 -14.83 -3.42 5.40
N ILE A 151 -13.72 -2.71 5.62
CA ILE A 151 -13.21 -2.38 6.94
C ILE A 151 -13.29 -0.87 7.12
N GLU A 152 -13.88 -0.40 8.21
CA GLU A 152 -13.81 0.99 8.66
C GLU A 152 -12.82 1.07 9.81
N ILE A 153 -11.93 2.06 9.76
CA ILE A 153 -10.96 2.36 10.81
C ILE A 153 -11.13 3.79 11.27
N ILE A 154 -11.05 3.99 12.56
CA ILE A 154 -10.83 5.28 13.22
C ILE A 154 -9.59 5.08 14.07
N GLY A 155 -8.52 5.76 13.74
CA GLY A 155 -7.27 5.72 14.49
C GLY A 155 -7.38 6.51 15.80
N THR A 156 -6.29 6.57 16.53
CA THR A 156 -6.18 7.29 17.79
C THR A 156 -5.02 8.27 17.74
N ARG A 157 -5.14 9.40 18.46
CA ARG A 157 -4.06 10.38 18.64
C ARG A 157 -3.15 10.07 19.82
N ASN A 158 -3.57 9.14 20.69
CA ASN A 158 -2.83 8.78 21.90
C ASN A 158 -1.84 7.65 21.56
N HIS A 159 -0.59 8.02 21.36
CA HIS A 159 0.57 7.13 21.32
C HIS A 159 1.68 7.72 22.18
#